data_901be11a5c0f15fca8f56bb63fdd50e9
#
_entry.id   901be11a5c0f15fca8f56bb63fdd50e9
#
_cell.length_a   1.000
_cell.length_b   1.000
_cell.length_c   1.000
_cell.angle_alpha   90.00
_cell.angle_beta   90.00
_cell.angle_gamma   90.00
#
_symmetry.space_group_name_H-M   'P 1'
#
loop_
_entity.id
_entity.type
_entity.pdbx_description
1 polymer ?
#
loop_
_entity_poly.entity_id
_entity_poly.type
_entity_poly.pdbx_seq_one_letter_code
_entity_poly.pdbx_strand_id
1 'polypeptide(L)'
;MTENSKVLALKYRPQVFEDLIGQEIIAETIKNSIISDKSPNAFLFTGIRGVGKTTFARIVAKSLNCEHGIENMCKKKCSNCDAITNSNHIDVLEMDAASKTGVDDVRELIEFSRYGPTTAKYKIFIIDEVHMLSKQAFNALLKTLEEPPKYLKFIFATTEIKKIPVTVISRCQRFDLSRVKSEELFNYIKMIKDKEGGKVSDEALKLIVKISEGSVKDALSLLDRGLVANQNDEELNLDKAQSIYGYFDKSSLIELIKNLFSGDEKKVFELYRKIYDSGVDPKIFLNDFLEVLYYLKNINFIKLDGNNFSLNDQDFSNLSSISENLDSKDIILFWQFTLDTIEEINIVSNPNLSVEMFLFRLMRIKGFKEKDIEESFTGKNPDTLIKEPEKKITSKTIDQIKNVSQQEKIEPNLNKDEVINELKIDSFESLINLCTEKKEAKLKYELETNTNL
;
A
#
# COMPACT_ATOMS: atom_id res chain seq x y z
N MET A 1 15.18 -25.77 17.72
CA MET A 1 13.78 -25.35 17.54
C MET A 1 13.05 -26.51 16.89
N THR A 2 12.05 -27.08 17.55
CA THR A 2 11.23 -28.17 17.03
C THR A 2 10.45 -27.68 15.81
N GLU A 3 10.23 -28.51 14.79
CA GLU A 3 9.52 -28.16 13.55
C GLU A 3 8.12 -27.55 13.77
N ASN A 4 7.52 -27.78 14.91
CA ASN A 4 6.21 -27.26 15.31
C ASN A 4 6.17 -25.77 15.70
N SER A 5 7.30 -25.06 15.75
CA SER A 5 7.34 -23.65 16.15
C SER A 5 7.52 -22.66 15.00
N LYS A 6 7.52 -23.13 13.75
CA LYS A 6 7.66 -22.25 12.59
C LYS A 6 6.31 -21.72 12.13
N VAL A 7 6.21 -20.40 11.90
CA VAL A 7 5.06 -19.74 11.27
C VAL A 7 4.74 -20.41 9.93
N LEU A 8 3.44 -20.62 9.62
CA LEU A 8 3.00 -21.35 8.41
C LEU A 8 3.62 -20.80 7.13
N ALA A 9 3.77 -19.48 7.02
CA ALA A 9 4.40 -18.84 5.86
C ALA A 9 5.87 -19.25 5.63
N LEU A 10 6.57 -19.74 6.66
CA LEU A 10 7.93 -20.28 6.56
C LEU A 10 7.92 -21.80 6.38
N LYS A 11 7.00 -22.51 7.07
CA LYS A 11 6.85 -23.97 7.02
C LYS A 11 6.46 -24.45 5.61
N TYR A 12 5.52 -23.73 4.96
CA TYR A 12 5.00 -24.03 3.63
C TYR A 12 5.63 -23.18 2.52
N ARG A 13 6.84 -22.66 2.75
CA ARG A 13 7.54 -21.90 1.72
C ARG A 13 7.92 -22.82 0.56
N PRO A 14 7.48 -22.53 -0.69
CA PRO A 14 7.83 -23.32 -1.88
C PRO A 14 9.33 -23.57 -2.02
N GLN A 15 9.69 -24.79 -2.38
CA GLN A 15 11.08 -25.22 -2.54
C GLN A 15 11.43 -25.52 -3.99
N VAL A 16 10.46 -25.79 -4.83
CA VAL A 16 10.57 -26.10 -6.26
C VAL A 16 9.53 -25.29 -7.04
N PHE A 17 9.68 -25.21 -8.36
CA PHE A 17 8.77 -24.47 -9.24
C PHE A 17 7.35 -25.01 -9.20
N GLU A 18 7.20 -26.31 -9.03
CA GLU A 18 5.91 -27.02 -8.98
C GLU A 18 5.06 -26.69 -7.74
N ASP A 19 5.71 -26.16 -6.69
CA ASP A 19 5.02 -25.73 -5.46
C ASP A 19 4.50 -24.27 -5.54
N LEU A 20 4.88 -23.54 -6.60
CA LEU A 20 4.46 -22.15 -6.80
C LEU A 20 3.02 -22.10 -7.29
N ILE A 21 2.24 -21.18 -6.73
CA ILE A 21 0.81 -21.05 -7.04
C ILE A 21 0.58 -19.76 -7.83
N GLY A 22 -0.19 -19.86 -8.92
CA GLY A 22 -0.59 -18.74 -9.75
C GLY A 22 0.54 -18.10 -10.55
N GLN A 23 1.70 -18.78 -10.67
CA GLN A 23 2.87 -18.28 -11.39
C GLN A 23 3.42 -19.30 -12.39
N GLU A 24 2.59 -20.25 -12.85
CA GLU A 24 2.99 -21.40 -13.64
C GLU A 24 3.69 -20.99 -14.94
N ILE A 25 3.13 -20.00 -15.65
CA ILE A 25 3.69 -19.53 -16.94
C ILE A 25 5.09 -18.95 -16.76
N ILE A 26 5.32 -18.16 -15.71
CA ILE A 26 6.63 -17.57 -15.43
C ILE A 26 7.61 -18.65 -15.01
N ALA A 27 7.16 -19.59 -14.16
CA ALA A 27 7.97 -20.73 -13.73
C ALA A 27 8.42 -21.59 -14.92
N GLU A 28 7.52 -21.91 -15.84
CA GLU A 28 7.81 -22.66 -17.05
C GLU A 28 8.76 -21.91 -18.00
N THR A 29 8.52 -20.61 -18.19
CA THR A 29 9.40 -19.76 -19.02
C THR A 29 10.83 -19.77 -18.51
N ILE A 30 11.02 -19.61 -17.20
CA ILE A 30 12.36 -19.61 -16.59
C ILE A 30 12.98 -21.01 -16.67
N LYS A 31 12.21 -22.06 -16.38
CA LYS A 31 12.64 -23.44 -16.48
C LYS A 31 13.17 -23.75 -17.90
N ASN A 32 12.42 -23.37 -18.91
CA ASN A 32 12.80 -23.55 -20.31
C ASN A 32 14.04 -22.74 -20.69
N SER A 33 14.22 -21.51 -20.17
CA SER A 33 15.40 -20.70 -20.42
C SER A 33 16.68 -21.32 -19.82
N ILE A 34 16.55 -21.94 -18.65
CA ILE A 34 17.67 -22.62 -17.97
C ILE A 34 18.02 -23.92 -18.70
N ILE A 35 17.03 -24.74 -19.09
CA ILE A 35 17.24 -25.98 -19.84
C ILE A 35 17.94 -25.70 -21.19
N SER A 36 17.53 -24.61 -21.86
CA SER A 36 18.12 -24.21 -23.17
C SER A 36 19.46 -23.49 -23.05
N ASP A 37 20.04 -23.36 -21.86
CA ASP A 37 21.26 -22.60 -21.52
C ASP A 37 21.20 -21.12 -22.00
N LYS A 38 19.99 -20.55 -22.06
CA LYS A 38 19.73 -19.17 -22.45
C LYS A 38 19.26 -18.31 -21.26
N SER A 39 19.70 -18.70 -20.06
CA SER A 39 19.30 -17.95 -18.85
C SER A 39 19.92 -16.55 -18.83
N PRO A 40 19.16 -15.49 -18.53
CA PRO A 40 19.67 -14.12 -18.48
C PRO A 40 20.74 -13.97 -17.40
N ASN A 41 21.58 -12.93 -17.53
CA ASN A 41 22.55 -12.59 -16.49
C ASN A 41 21.91 -11.82 -15.32
N ALA A 42 20.80 -11.13 -15.56
CA ALA A 42 20.04 -10.44 -14.54
C ALA A 42 18.54 -10.70 -14.70
N PHE A 43 17.94 -11.23 -13.64
CA PHE A 43 16.50 -11.40 -13.48
C PHE A 43 15.95 -10.25 -12.67
N LEU A 44 14.76 -9.75 -13.02
CA LEU A 44 14.03 -8.74 -12.24
C LEU A 44 12.61 -9.22 -11.97
N PHE A 45 12.33 -9.60 -10.72
CA PHE A 45 11.00 -10.00 -10.28
C PHE A 45 10.27 -8.79 -9.74
N THR A 46 9.09 -8.48 -10.30
CA THR A 46 8.21 -7.41 -9.83
C THR A 46 6.88 -7.98 -9.36
N GLY A 47 6.17 -7.26 -8.52
CA GLY A 47 4.85 -7.68 -8.03
C GLY A 47 4.58 -7.18 -6.62
N ILE A 48 3.33 -7.33 -6.15
CA ILE A 48 2.93 -6.89 -4.83
C ILE A 48 3.70 -7.61 -3.72
N ARG A 49 3.65 -7.06 -2.51
CA ARG A 49 4.23 -7.70 -1.33
C ARG A 49 3.54 -9.05 -1.07
N GLY A 50 4.32 -10.05 -0.66
CA GLY A 50 3.79 -11.35 -0.24
C GLY A 50 3.41 -12.32 -1.36
N VAL A 51 3.57 -11.95 -2.65
CA VAL A 51 3.29 -12.83 -3.81
C VAL A 51 4.37 -13.90 -4.05
N GLY A 52 5.50 -13.83 -3.34
CA GLY A 52 6.55 -14.84 -3.39
C GLY A 52 7.81 -14.47 -4.16
N LYS A 53 8.08 -13.17 -4.44
CA LYS A 53 9.27 -12.71 -5.19
C LYS A 53 10.58 -13.29 -4.66
N THR A 54 10.87 -13.15 -3.39
CA THR A 54 12.09 -13.69 -2.75
C THR A 54 12.14 -15.21 -2.77
N THR A 55 10.98 -15.86 -2.64
CA THR A 55 10.87 -17.33 -2.77
C THR A 55 11.22 -17.76 -4.18
N PHE A 56 10.68 -17.07 -5.18
CA PHE A 56 10.97 -17.30 -6.58
C PHE A 56 12.47 -17.12 -6.89
N ALA A 57 13.06 -16.04 -6.38
CA ALA A 57 14.49 -15.76 -6.49
C ALA A 57 15.35 -16.93 -5.97
N ARG A 58 15.01 -17.49 -4.81
CA ARG A 58 15.71 -18.63 -4.23
C ARG A 58 15.52 -19.93 -5.03
N ILE A 59 14.32 -20.17 -5.58
CA ILE A 59 14.07 -21.33 -6.44
C ILE A 59 14.90 -21.23 -7.72
N VAL A 60 14.99 -20.04 -8.34
CA VAL A 60 15.86 -19.81 -9.51
C VAL A 60 17.32 -20.03 -9.14
N ALA A 61 17.79 -19.52 -8.01
CA ALA A 61 19.16 -19.75 -7.56
C ALA A 61 19.47 -21.25 -7.34
N LYS A 62 18.53 -22.00 -6.77
CA LYS A 62 18.63 -23.46 -6.65
C LYS A 62 18.67 -24.14 -8.01
N SER A 63 17.80 -23.77 -8.94
CA SER A 63 17.73 -24.38 -10.26
C SER A 63 18.99 -24.19 -11.08
N LEU A 64 19.69 -23.07 -10.89
CA LEU A 64 20.96 -22.76 -11.54
C LEU A 64 22.15 -23.53 -10.91
N ASN A 65 22.11 -23.78 -9.59
CA ASN A 65 23.22 -24.33 -8.82
C ASN A 65 22.99 -25.76 -8.26
N CYS A 66 21.85 -26.38 -8.62
CA CYS A 66 21.59 -27.75 -8.18
C CYS A 66 22.54 -28.75 -8.85
N GLU A 67 23.18 -29.60 -8.06
CA GLU A 67 24.10 -30.66 -8.54
C GLU A 67 23.37 -31.68 -9.44
N HIS A 68 22.07 -31.85 -9.23
CA HIS A 68 21.25 -32.84 -9.98
C HIS A 68 20.53 -32.24 -11.19
N GLY A 69 20.80 -30.94 -11.49
CA GLY A 69 20.13 -30.21 -12.56
C GLY A 69 18.66 -29.83 -12.22
N ILE A 70 18.05 -29.04 -13.10
CA ILE A 70 16.74 -28.46 -12.88
C ILE A 70 15.61 -29.50 -12.85
N GLU A 71 15.70 -30.56 -13.65
CA GLU A 71 14.68 -31.62 -13.76
C GLU A 71 14.60 -32.49 -12.50
N ASN A 72 15.71 -32.60 -11.78
CA ASN A 72 15.81 -33.38 -10.56
C ASN A 72 16.07 -32.54 -9.32
N MET A 73 15.80 -31.23 -9.42
CA MET A 73 16.00 -30.28 -8.33
C MET A 73 15.27 -30.72 -7.06
N CYS A 74 15.98 -30.79 -5.95
CA CYS A 74 15.48 -31.20 -4.63
C CYS A 74 14.86 -32.62 -4.53
N LYS A 75 14.85 -33.45 -5.59
CA LYS A 75 14.42 -34.86 -5.51
C LYS A 75 15.40 -35.72 -4.72
N LYS A 76 16.67 -35.33 -4.71
CA LYS A 76 17.72 -35.95 -3.90
C LYS A 76 18.36 -34.89 -3.02
N LYS A 77 18.96 -35.32 -1.90
CA LYS A 77 19.69 -34.43 -1.00
C LYS A 77 20.81 -33.75 -1.77
N CYS A 78 20.83 -32.42 -1.75
CA CYS A 78 21.81 -31.58 -2.44
C CYS A 78 22.31 -30.50 -1.46
N SER A 79 23.63 -30.51 -1.21
CA SER A 79 24.24 -29.57 -0.26
C SER A 79 24.01 -28.12 -0.65
N ASN A 80 24.10 -27.80 -1.95
CA ASN A 80 23.85 -26.46 -2.47
C ASN A 80 22.41 -26.02 -2.26
N CYS A 81 21.42 -26.89 -2.57
CA CYS A 81 20.02 -26.57 -2.38
C CYS A 81 19.66 -26.33 -0.89
N ASP A 82 20.21 -27.15 0.02
CA ASP A 82 19.98 -26.99 1.46
C ASP A 82 20.62 -25.69 1.98
N ALA A 83 21.84 -25.37 1.56
CA ALA A 83 22.52 -24.14 1.91
C ALA A 83 21.80 -22.88 1.39
N ILE A 84 21.28 -22.90 0.14
CA ILE A 84 20.48 -21.81 -0.43
C ILE A 84 19.17 -21.64 0.33
N THR A 85 18.49 -22.75 0.70
CA THR A 85 17.25 -22.70 1.48
C THR A 85 17.45 -21.98 2.83
N ASN A 86 18.60 -22.25 3.47
CA ASN A 86 18.95 -21.67 4.77
C ASN A 86 19.68 -20.31 4.67
N SER A 87 19.83 -19.74 3.45
CA SER A 87 20.50 -18.45 3.19
C SER A 87 21.96 -18.41 3.70
N ASN A 88 22.67 -19.54 3.64
CA ASN A 88 24.06 -19.66 4.10
C ASN A 88 25.02 -20.23 3.04
N HIS A 89 24.65 -20.17 1.75
CA HIS A 89 25.50 -20.64 0.65
C HIS A 89 26.57 -19.61 0.32
N ILE A 90 27.84 -20.05 0.19
CA ILE A 90 28.99 -19.16 -0.05
C ILE A 90 28.94 -18.45 -1.41
N ASP A 91 28.39 -19.10 -2.45
CA ASP A 91 28.29 -18.53 -3.80
C ASP A 91 26.91 -17.92 -4.10
N VAL A 92 25.96 -17.94 -3.15
CA VAL A 92 24.63 -17.31 -3.29
C VAL A 92 24.42 -16.35 -2.16
N LEU A 93 24.66 -15.08 -2.43
CA LEU A 93 24.53 -14.01 -1.44
C LEU A 93 23.16 -13.36 -1.56
N GLU A 94 22.44 -13.32 -0.46
CA GLU A 94 21.14 -12.66 -0.34
C GLU A 94 21.29 -11.38 0.48
N MET A 95 20.88 -10.25 -0.09
CA MET A 95 20.91 -8.94 0.53
C MET A 95 19.52 -8.33 0.47
N ASP A 96 19.06 -7.80 1.61
CA ASP A 96 17.87 -6.95 1.66
C ASP A 96 18.30 -5.48 1.54
N ALA A 97 17.90 -4.85 0.44
CA ALA A 97 18.22 -3.44 0.19
C ALA A 97 17.49 -2.48 1.14
N ALA A 98 16.48 -2.92 1.87
CA ALA A 98 15.85 -2.09 2.91
C ALA A 98 16.78 -1.89 4.13
N SER A 99 17.63 -2.87 4.43
CA SER A 99 18.61 -2.82 5.52
C SER A 99 20.00 -2.35 5.07
N LYS A 100 20.33 -2.52 3.78
CA LYS A 100 21.63 -2.19 3.18
C LYS A 100 21.44 -1.35 1.91
N THR A 101 21.28 -0.04 2.10
CA THR A 101 20.97 0.91 1.01
C THR A 101 22.20 1.59 0.42
N GLY A 102 23.37 1.43 1.08
CA GLY A 102 24.57 2.19 0.82
C GLY A 102 25.30 1.76 -0.47
N VAL A 103 26.08 2.70 -1.00
CA VAL A 103 26.96 2.41 -2.14
C VAL A 103 28.10 1.48 -1.76
N ASP A 104 28.54 1.50 -0.51
CA ASP A 104 29.67 0.69 -0.05
C ASP A 104 29.27 -0.78 0.11
N ASP A 105 28.03 -1.08 0.56
CA ASP A 105 27.50 -2.44 0.57
C ASP A 105 27.51 -3.06 -0.85
N VAL A 106 27.09 -2.26 -1.84
CA VAL A 106 27.06 -2.69 -3.23
C VAL A 106 28.49 -2.82 -3.83
N ARG A 107 29.41 -1.96 -3.45
CA ARG A 107 30.83 -2.07 -3.85
C ARG A 107 31.46 -3.35 -3.33
N GLU A 108 31.19 -3.71 -2.09
CA GLU A 108 31.64 -4.99 -1.50
C GLU A 108 31.13 -6.19 -2.33
N LEU A 109 29.84 -6.19 -2.71
CA LEU A 109 29.29 -7.23 -3.60
C LEU A 109 29.98 -7.25 -4.96
N ILE A 110 30.27 -6.08 -5.57
CA ILE A 110 30.97 -6.00 -6.84
C ILE A 110 32.41 -6.53 -6.74
N GLU A 111 33.11 -6.20 -5.67
CA GLU A 111 34.47 -6.74 -5.43
C GLU A 111 34.41 -8.27 -5.26
N PHE A 112 33.45 -8.74 -4.47
CA PHE A 112 33.24 -10.17 -4.30
C PHE A 112 32.86 -10.88 -5.61
N SER A 113 32.20 -10.18 -6.56
CA SER A 113 31.86 -10.72 -7.88
C SER A 113 33.05 -11.02 -8.77
N ARG A 114 34.23 -10.44 -8.50
CA ARG A 114 35.44 -10.65 -9.29
C ARG A 114 36.06 -12.04 -9.07
N TYR A 115 35.74 -12.65 -7.95
CA TYR A 115 36.17 -14.02 -7.65
C TYR A 115 35.12 -14.98 -8.18
N GLY A 116 35.57 -16.03 -8.89
CA GLY A 116 34.69 -17.10 -9.38
C GLY A 116 33.93 -17.82 -8.23
N PRO A 117 32.93 -18.64 -8.58
CA PRO A 117 32.26 -19.48 -7.62
C PRO A 117 33.21 -20.53 -7.06
N THR A 118 33.01 -20.90 -5.77
CA THR A 118 33.87 -21.84 -5.06
C THR A 118 33.32 -23.27 -5.11
N THR A 119 32.01 -23.42 -4.93
CA THR A 119 31.35 -24.74 -4.81
C THR A 119 30.22 -24.93 -5.80
N ALA A 120 29.68 -23.89 -6.36
CA ALA A 120 28.53 -23.92 -7.28
C ALA A 120 28.90 -23.60 -8.73
N LYS A 121 27.98 -23.79 -9.66
CA LYS A 121 28.20 -23.46 -11.10
C LYS A 121 28.19 -21.94 -11.31
N TYR A 122 27.29 -21.22 -10.61
CA TYR A 122 27.12 -19.79 -10.73
C TYR A 122 27.28 -19.10 -9.39
N LYS A 123 27.88 -17.91 -9.42
CA LYS A 123 27.81 -16.95 -8.32
C LYS A 123 26.59 -16.10 -8.48
N ILE A 124 25.70 -16.07 -7.48
CA ILE A 124 24.38 -15.45 -7.58
C ILE A 124 24.22 -14.40 -6.49
N PHE A 125 23.81 -13.20 -6.88
CA PHE A 125 23.43 -12.14 -5.97
C PHE A 125 21.93 -11.93 -6.01
N ILE A 126 21.24 -12.23 -4.91
CA ILE A 126 19.82 -11.95 -4.72
C ILE A 126 19.73 -10.64 -3.96
N ILE A 127 19.11 -9.61 -4.57
CA ILE A 127 18.89 -8.32 -3.95
C ILE A 127 17.38 -8.10 -3.84
N ASP A 128 16.87 -8.25 -2.62
CA ASP A 128 15.45 -8.03 -2.33
C ASP A 128 15.18 -6.56 -2.08
N GLU A 129 13.97 -6.10 -2.41
CA GLU A 129 13.49 -4.71 -2.38
C GLU A 129 14.51 -3.72 -3.00
N VAL A 130 15.06 -4.12 -4.15
CA VAL A 130 16.16 -3.39 -4.83
C VAL A 130 15.88 -1.91 -5.07
N HIS A 131 14.61 -1.49 -5.12
CA HIS A 131 14.20 -0.08 -5.25
C HIS A 131 14.63 0.81 -4.06
N MET A 132 15.05 0.21 -2.94
CA MET A 132 15.55 0.92 -1.77
C MET A 132 17.03 1.32 -1.91
N LEU A 133 17.74 0.82 -2.92
CA LEU A 133 19.13 1.21 -3.17
C LEU A 133 19.23 2.70 -3.55
N SER A 134 20.30 3.34 -3.10
CA SER A 134 20.61 4.71 -3.50
C SER A 134 20.95 4.81 -5.00
N LYS A 135 20.77 5.98 -5.59
CA LYS A 135 21.16 6.24 -7.00
C LYS A 135 22.63 5.93 -7.26
N GLN A 136 23.50 6.19 -6.28
CA GLN A 136 24.93 5.91 -6.37
C GLN A 136 25.20 4.39 -6.36
N ALA A 137 24.46 3.62 -5.57
CA ALA A 137 24.54 2.16 -5.54
C ALA A 137 24.09 1.54 -6.88
N PHE A 138 22.99 2.03 -7.47
CA PHE A 138 22.59 1.61 -8.82
C PHE A 138 23.67 1.91 -9.86
N ASN A 139 24.27 3.10 -9.84
CA ASN A 139 25.33 3.46 -10.79
C ASN A 139 26.57 2.57 -10.65
N ALA A 140 26.92 2.15 -9.43
CA ALA A 140 28.02 1.22 -9.21
C ALA A 140 27.76 -0.16 -9.86
N LEU A 141 26.49 -0.63 -9.87
CA LEU A 141 26.11 -1.90 -10.49
C LEU A 141 26.15 -1.90 -12.02
N LEU A 142 25.96 -0.72 -12.67
CA LEU A 142 25.77 -0.64 -14.12
C LEU A 142 26.90 -1.32 -14.91
N LYS A 143 28.15 -1.07 -14.56
CA LYS A 143 29.30 -1.66 -15.26
C LYS A 143 29.28 -3.20 -15.21
N THR A 144 28.96 -3.76 -14.05
CA THR A 144 28.90 -5.21 -13.87
C THR A 144 27.66 -5.84 -14.54
N LEU A 145 26.58 -5.07 -14.67
CA LEU A 145 25.37 -5.50 -15.40
C LEU A 145 25.54 -5.44 -16.92
N GLU A 146 26.40 -4.54 -17.42
CA GLU A 146 26.72 -4.42 -18.86
C GLU A 146 27.63 -5.56 -19.32
N GLU A 147 28.68 -5.84 -18.57
CA GLU A 147 29.68 -6.84 -18.89
C GLU A 147 29.88 -7.82 -17.73
N PRO A 148 28.86 -8.64 -17.40
CA PRO A 148 28.97 -9.57 -16.30
C PRO A 148 29.90 -10.73 -16.65
N PRO A 149 30.72 -11.20 -15.70
CA PRO A 149 31.42 -12.48 -15.85
C PRO A 149 30.42 -13.61 -16.14
N LYS A 150 30.80 -14.58 -16.98
CA LYS A 150 29.90 -15.69 -17.40
C LYS A 150 29.30 -16.48 -16.24
N TYR A 151 30.01 -16.54 -15.13
CA TYR A 151 29.58 -17.24 -13.93
C TYR A 151 28.69 -16.39 -12.99
N LEU A 152 28.52 -15.10 -13.27
CA LEU A 152 27.77 -14.20 -12.39
C LEU A 152 26.31 -14.06 -12.84
N LYS A 153 25.40 -14.18 -11.89
CA LYS A 153 23.97 -13.93 -12.09
C LYS A 153 23.44 -12.98 -11.03
N PHE A 154 22.58 -12.05 -11.45
CA PHE A 154 21.83 -11.18 -10.55
C PHE A 154 20.37 -11.59 -10.52
N ILE A 155 19.75 -11.52 -9.35
CA ILE A 155 18.32 -11.72 -9.17
C ILE A 155 17.80 -10.56 -8.31
N PHE A 156 17.11 -9.64 -8.94
CA PHE A 156 16.50 -8.50 -8.28
C PHE A 156 15.02 -8.79 -7.98
N ALA A 157 14.55 -8.37 -6.82
CA ALA A 157 13.15 -8.38 -6.45
C ALA A 157 12.70 -7.00 -6.00
N THR A 158 11.50 -6.57 -6.41
CA THR A 158 10.96 -5.26 -6.07
C THR A 158 9.43 -5.25 -6.00
N THR A 159 8.90 -4.42 -5.12
CA THR A 159 7.49 -4.04 -5.10
C THR A 159 7.22 -2.80 -5.95
N GLU A 160 8.25 -1.96 -6.20
CA GLU A 160 8.11 -0.67 -6.85
C GLU A 160 9.07 -0.49 -8.05
N ILE A 161 8.67 -1.00 -9.21
CA ILE A 161 9.48 -0.91 -10.43
C ILE A 161 9.78 0.54 -10.86
N LYS A 162 8.84 1.47 -10.59
CA LYS A 162 8.97 2.89 -11.00
C LYS A 162 10.15 3.60 -10.33
N LYS A 163 10.63 3.10 -9.20
CA LYS A 163 11.78 3.67 -8.48
C LYS A 163 13.13 3.17 -9.01
N ILE A 164 13.14 2.12 -9.85
CA ILE A 164 14.37 1.57 -10.42
C ILE A 164 14.75 2.37 -11.67
N PRO A 165 16.02 2.78 -11.83
CA PRO A 165 16.48 3.45 -13.05
C PRO A 165 16.26 2.59 -14.31
N VAL A 166 15.77 3.22 -15.38
CA VAL A 166 15.52 2.54 -16.67
C VAL A 166 16.78 1.89 -17.23
N THR A 167 17.94 2.47 -16.96
CA THR A 167 19.26 1.93 -17.33
C THR A 167 19.55 0.57 -16.71
N VAL A 168 19.03 0.27 -15.53
CA VAL A 168 19.13 -1.04 -14.87
C VAL A 168 18.08 -1.98 -15.44
N ILE A 169 16.82 -1.51 -15.55
CA ILE A 169 15.70 -2.33 -16.07
C ILE A 169 16.02 -2.87 -17.48
N SER A 170 16.60 -2.03 -18.36
CA SER A 170 16.94 -2.42 -19.74
C SER A 170 17.97 -3.55 -19.86
N ARG A 171 18.72 -3.85 -18.78
CA ARG A 171 19.73 -4.89 -18.69
C ARG A 171 19.25 -6.15 -17.97
N CYS A 172 18.01 -6.12 -17.48
CA CYS A 172 17.38 -7.23 -16.78
C CYS A 172 16.27 -7.87 -17.61
N GLN A 173 16.13 -9.18 -17.51
CA GLN A 173 14.90 -9.83 -17.96
C GLN A 173 13.87 -9.70 -16.86
N ARG A 174 12.77 -8.99 -17.18
CA ARG A 174 11.70 -8.69 -16.26
C ARG A 174 10.65 -9.80 -16.25
N PHE A 175 10.19 -10.14 -15.04
CA PHE A 175 9.10 -11.08 -14.78
C PHE A 175 8.12 -10.45 -13.77
N ASP A 176 6.87 -10.25 -14.22
CA ASP A 176 5.84 -9.61 -13.40
C ASP A 176 5.00 -10.68 -12.70
N LEU A 177 5.24 -10.90 -11.42
CA LEU A 177 4.46 -11.84 -10.61
C LEU A 177 3.08 -11.25 -10.32
N SER A 178 2.04 -11.97 -10.70
CA SER A 178 0.65 -11.56 -10.53
C SER A 178 0.12 -11.92 -9.15
N ARG A 179 -0.99 -11.27 -8.76
CA ARG A 179 -1.80 -11.71 -7.62
C ARG A 179 -2.34 -13.11 -7.89
N VAL A 180 -2.34 -13.96 -6.88
CA VAL A 180 -2.95 -15.30 -6.99
C VAL A 180 -4.46 -15.13 -7.01
N LYS A 181 -5.13 -15.84 -7.91
CA LYS A 181 -6.58 -15.81 -8.02
C LYS A 181 -7.24 -16.35 -6.74
N SER A 182 -8.37 -15.76 -6.38
CA SER A 182 -9.06 -16.08 -5.12
C SER A 182 -9.41 -17.58 -5.00
N GLU A 183 -9.79 -18.21 -6.09
CA GLU A 183 -10.12 -19.65 -6.11
C GLU A 183 -8.89 -20.54 -5.87
N GLU A 184 -7.79 -20.24 -6.54
CA GLU A 184 -6.51 -20.96 -6.37
C GLU A 184 -5.97 -20.79 -4.95
N LEU A 185 -6.02 -19.55 -4.41
CA LEU A 185 -5.60 -19.24 -3.06
C LEU A 185 -6.48 -19.92 -2.01
N PHE A 186 -7.81 -19.96 -2.22
CA PHE A 186 -8.74 -20.66 -1.34
C PHE A 186 -8.43 -22.15 -1.26
N ASN A 187 -8.26 -22.81 -2.41
CA ASN A 187 -7.93 -24.23 -2.46
C ASN A 187 -6.61 -24.53 -1.76
N TYR A 188 -5.63 -23.63 -1.91
CA TYR A 188 -4.33 -23.77 -1.27
C TYR A 188 -4.40 -23.66 0.25
N ILE A 189 -5.04 -22.61 0.78
CA ILE A 189 -5.13 -22.45 2.24
C ILE A 189 -6.00 -23.53 2.86
N LYS A 190 -7.03 -24.05 2.14
CA LYS A 190 -7.85 -25.18 2.57
C LYS A 190 -7.00 -26.45 2.70
N MET A 191 -6.16 -26.74 1.70
CA MET A 191 -5.21 -27.85 1.75
C MET A 191 -4.26 -27.74 2.95
N ILE A 192 -3.75 -26.51 3.23
CA ILE A 192 -2.85 -26.31 4.37
C ILE A 192 -3.59 -26.44 5.71
N LYS A 193 -4.80 -25.91 5.82
CA LYS A 193 -5.66 -26.08 6.98
C LYS A 193 -5.85 -27.57 7.30
N ASP A 194 -6.12 -28.39 6.27
CA ASP A 194 -6.32 -29.82 6.43
C ASP A 194 -5.02 -30.54 6.87
N LYS A 195 -3.86 -30.13 6.34
CA LYS A 195 -2.55 -30.66 6.74
C LYS A 195 -2.19 -30.32 8.20
N GLU A 196 -2.60 -29.14 8.68
CA GLU A 196 -2.38 -28.72 10.07
C GLU A 196 -3.47 -29.28 11.03
N GLY A 197 -4.49 -29.95 10.52
CA GLY A 197 -5.61 -30.46 11.32
C GLY A 197 -6.48 -29.35 11.91
N GLY A 198 -6.45 -28.16 11.31
CA GLY A 198 -7.17 -26.98 11.79
C GLY A 198 -8.67 -27.06 11.53
N LYS A 199 -9.46 -26.59 12.50
CA LYS A 199 -10.92 -26.49 12.39
C LYS A 199 -11.29 -25.05 12.01
N VAL A 200 -11.43 -24.78 10.71
CA VAL A 200 -11.77 -23.46 10.14
C VAL A 200 -12.88 -23.65 9.12
N SER A 201 -13.97 -22.89 9.23
CA SER A 201 -15.08 -22.94 8.29
C SER A 201 -14.66 -22.40 6.90
N ASP A 202 -15.34 -22.88 5.86
CA ASP A 202 -15.09 -22.40 4.49
C ASP A 202 -15.39 -20.91 4.34
N GLU A 203 -16.31 -20.36 5.12
CA GLU A 203 -16.64 -18.93 5.16
C GLU A 203 -15.48 -18.10 5.76
N ALA A 204 -14.88 -18.58 6.85
CA ALA A 204 -13.71 -17.95 7.44
C ALA A 204 -12.49 -18.03 6.49
N LEU A 205 -12.32 -19.13 5.75
CA LEU A 205 -11.28 -19.22 4.72
C LEU A 205 -11.51 -18.23 3.57
N LYS A 206 -12.75 -18.05 3.11
CA LYS A 206 -13.10 -17.04 2.11
C LYS A 206 -12.79 -15.63 2.60
N LEU A 207 -13.02 -15.35 3.88
CA LEU A 207 -12.65 -14.07 4.49
C LEU A 207 -11.14 -13.86 4.48
N ILE A 208 -10.34 -14.88 4.83
CA ILE A 208 -8.87 -14.82 4.77
C ILE A 208 -8.40 -14.51 3.35
N VAL A 209 -8.94 -15.19 2.33
CA VAL A 209 -8.62 -14.94 0.92
C VAL A 209 -8.92 -13.51 0.52
N LYS A 210 -10.06 -12.99 0.96
CA LYS A 210 -10.48 -11.62 0.67
C LYS A 210 -9.52 -10.59 1.26
N ILE A 211 -9.18 -10.72 2.54
CA ILE A 211 -8.27 -9.81 3.25
C ILE A 211 -6.85 -9.86 2.67
N SER A 212 -6.40 -11.04 2.25
CA SER A 212 -5.04 -11.23 1.72
C SER A 212 -4.81 -10.68 0.32
N GLU A 213 -5.86 -10.29 -0.40
CA GLU A 213 -5.81 -9.68 -1.74
C GLU A 213 -4.88 -10.38 -2.75
N GLY A 214 -4.81 -11.71 -2.70
CA GLY A 214 -3.96 -12.52 -3.58
C GLY A 214 -2.50 -12.64 -3.13
N SER A 215 -2.18 -12.22 -1.89
CA SER A 215 -0.90 -12.44 -1.24
C SER A 215 -0.89 -13.79 -0.51
N VAL A 216 -0.08 -14.73 -0.97
CA VAL A 216 0.04 -16.05 -0.34
C VAL A 216 0.61 -15.95 1.08
N LYS A 217 1.60 -15.07 1.28
CA LYS A 217 2.23 -14.88 2.59
C LYS A 217 1.24 -14.35 3.61
N ASP A 218 0.41 -13.37 3.23
CA ASP A 218 -0.55 -12.76 4.13
C ASP A 218 -1.70 -13.73 4.43
N ALA A 219 -2.16 -14.49 3.43
CA ALA A 219 -3.15 -15.55 3.63
C ALA A 219 -2.68 -16.61 4.63
N LEU A 220 -1.44 -17.09 4.51
CA LEU A 220 -0.86 -18.04 5.46
C LEU A 220 -0.65 -17.45 6.85
N SER A 221 -0.28 -16.16 6.94
CA SER A 221 -0.12 -15.48 8.23
C SER A 221 -1.46 -15.27 8.94
N LEU A 222 -2.52 -14.96 8.19
CA LEU A 222 -3.88 -14.87 8.72
C LEU A 222 -4.39 -16.24 9.16
N LEU A 223 -4.18 -17.29 8.35
CA LEU A 223 -4.55 -18.64 8.71
C LEU A 223 -3.85 -19.09 10.01
N ASP A 224 -2.55 -18.85 10.12
CA ASP A 224 -1.75 -19.16 11.31
C ASP A 224 -2.31 -18.46 12.55
N ARG A 225 -2.58 -17.15 12.45
CA ARG A 225 -3.19 -16.36 13.53
C ARG A 225 -4.56 -16.92 13.93
N GLY A 226 -5.39 -17.32 12.96
CA GLY A 226 -6.70 -17.93 13.22
C GLY A 226 -6.59 -19.28 13.93
N LEU A 227 -5.65 -20.14 13.51
CA LEU A 227 -5.41 -21.44 14.16
C LEU A 227 -4.88 -21.29 15.57
N VAL A 228 -3.94 -20.36 15.81
CA VAL A 228 -3.40 -20.09 17.15
C VAL A 228 -4.47 -19.49 18.08
N ALA A 229 -5.31 -18.60 17.59
CA ALA A 229 -6.39 -17.99 18.38
C ALA A 229 -7.50 -18.99 18.77
N ASN A 230 -7.63 -20.10 18.03
CA ASN A 230 -8.71 -21.11 18.19
C ASN A 230 -8.23 -22.41 18.88
N GLN A 231 -7.40 -22.30 19.93
CA GLN A 231 -6.83 -23.46 20.65
C GLN A 231 -7.87 -24.32 21.41
N ASN A 232 -9.13 -23.87 21.54
CA ASN A 232 -10.14 -24.54 22.37
C ASN A 232 -10.96 -25.62 21.63
N ASP A 233 -10.43 -26.20 20.55
CA ASP A 233 -11.10 -27.30 19.78
C ASP A 233 -12.45 -26.93 19.10
N GLU A 234 -12.85 -25.66 19.16
CA GLU A 234 -14.01 -25.13 18.47
C GLU A 234 -13.66 -24.77 17.01
N GLU A 235 -14.63 -24.81 16.13
CA GLU A 235 -14.44 -24.37 14.74
C GLU A 235 -14.33 -22.84 14.67
N LEU A 236 -13.33 -22.32 13.94
CA LEU A 236 -13.22 -20.90 13.63
C LEU A 236 -14.32 -20.55 12.61
N ASN A 237 -15.42 -20.02 13.09
CA ASN A 237 -16.51 -19.53 12.27
C ASN A 237 -16.26 -18.09 11.76
N LEU A 238 -17.14 -17.58 10.90
CA LEU A 238 -17.01 -16.25 10.29
C LEU A 238 -16.95 -15.14 11.33
N ASP A 239 -17.82 -15.17 12.35
CA ASP A 239 -17.93 -14.09 13.35
C ASP A 239 -16.65 -13.98 14.20
N LYS A 240 -16.12 -15.13 14.63
CA LYS A 240 -14.82 -15.17 15.34
C LYS A 240 -13.67 -14.70 14.45
N ALA A 241 -13.66 -15.11 13.17
CA ALA A 241 -12.65 -14.68 12.21
C ALA A 241 -12.69 -13.18 11.97
N GLN A 242 -13.88 -12.59 11.83
CA GLN A 242 -14.06 -11.14 11.70
C GLN A 242 -13.48 -10.40 12.92
N SER A 243 -13.79 -10.86 14.13
CA SER A 243 -13.26 -10.27 15.37
C SER A 243 -11.74 -10.39 15.48
N ILE A 244 -11.16 -11.56 15.12
CA ILE A 244 -9.70 -11.79 15.19
C ILE A 244 -8.93 -10.92 14.18
N TYR A 245 -9.49 -10.74 12.97
CA TYR A 245 -8.82 -10.00 11.90
C TYR A 245 -9.15 -8.51 11.90
N GLY A 246 -10.08 -8.06 12.75
CA GLY A 246 -10.57 -6.69 12.76
C GLY A 246 -11.33 -6.34 11.48
N TYR A 247 -12.00 -7.34 10.88
CA TYR A 247 -12.80 -7.17 9.69
C TYR A 247 -14.27 -7.04 10.06
N PHE A 248 -14.93 -6.00 9.60
CA PHE A 248 -16.35 -5.79 9.86
C PHE A 248 -17.20 -6.04 8.60
N ASP A 249 -18.46 -6.36 8.82
CA ASP A 249 -19.40 -6.60 7.72
C ASP A 249 -19.74 -5.30 6.98
N LYS A 250 -19.62 -5.33 5.65
CA LYS A 250 -19.99 -4.19 4.79
C LYS A 250 -21.45 -3.79 4.92
N SER A 251 -22.32 -4.72 5.31
CA SER A 251 -23.74 -4.43 5.57
C SER A 251 -23.91 -3.35 6.63
N SER A 252 -23.10 -3.37 7.71
CA SER A 252 -23.10 -2.32 8.76
C SER A 252 -22.66 -0.96 8.21
N LEU A 253 -21.70 -0.95 7.28
CA LEU A 253 -21.26 0.28 6.63
C LEU A 253 -22.30 0.84 5.66
N ILE A 254 -22.97 -0.03 4.90
CA ILE A 254 -24.08 0.36 4.02
C ILE A 254 -25.22 0.96 4.82
N GLU A 255 -25.56 0.35 5.98
CA GLU A 255 -26.55 0.89 6.91
C GLU A 255 -26.14 2.25 7.47
N LEU A 256 -24.86 2.42 7.85
CA LEU A 256 -24.31 3.70 8.30
C LEU A 256 -24.46 4.76 7.21
N ILE A 257 -24.08 4.44 5.97
CA ILE A 257 -24.19 5.35 4.82
C ILE A 257 -25.68 5.70 4.56
N LYS A 258 -26.58 4.74 4.64
CA LYS A 258 -28.02 4.98 4.52
C LYS A 258 -28.52 5.98 5.56
N ASN A 259 -28.13 5.81 6.84
CA ASN A 259 -28.49 6.73 7.92
C ASN A 259 -27.81 8.10 7.77
N LEU A 260 -26.58 8.15 7.22
CA LEU A 260 -25.88 9.39 6.91
C LEU A 260 -26.66 10.20 5.85
N PHE A 261 -27.15 9.55 4.81
CA PHE A 261 -27.98 10.20 3.79
C PHE A 261 -29.39 10.55 4.25
N SER A 262 -29.94 9.88 5.26
CA SER A 262 -31.23 10.25 5.89
C SER A 262 -31.09 11.34 6.97
N GLY A 263 -29.86 11.72 7.35
CA GLY A 263 -29.62 12.79 8.33
C GLY A 263 -29.79 12.37 9.80
N ASP A 264 -29.82 11.06 10.09
CA ASP A 264 -29.94 10.55 11.47
C ASP A 264 -28.60 10.51 12.17
N GLU A 265 -28.17 11.66 12.72
CA GLU A 265 -26.88 11.83 13.41
C GLU A 265 -26.65 10.77 14.49
N LYS A 266 -27.69 10.51 15.30
CA LYS A 266 -27.55 9.60 16.43
C LYS A 266 -27.21 8.19 16.02
N LYS A 267 -27.94 7.66 15.02
CA LYS A 267 -27.69 6.30 14.49
C LYS A 267 -26.35 6.18 13.79
N VAL A 268 -25.91 7.21 13.06
CA VAL A 268 -24.61 7.22 12.39
C VAL A 268 -23.49 7.04 13.40
N PHE A 269 -23.49 7.82 14.51
CA PHE A 269 -22.47 7.70 15.53
C PHE A 269 -22.56 6.40 16.34
N GLU A 270 -23.78 5.91 16.64
CA GLU A 270 -23.95 4.62 17.31
C GLU A 270 -23.41 3.47 16.46
N LEU A 271 -23.68 3.44 15.15
CA LEU A 271 -23.17 2.43 14.23
C LEU A 271 -21.66 2.53 14.07
N TYR A 272 -21.12 3.73 13.91
CA TYR A 272 -19.67 3.92 13.80
C TYR A 272 -18.94 3.45 15.06
N ARG A 273 -19.41 3.83 16.25
CA ARG A 273 -18.82 3.40 17.51
C ARG A 273 -18.89 1.89 17.69
N LYS A 274 -19.98 1.25 17.29
CA LYS A 274 -20.10 -0.22 17.29
C LYS A 274 -19.06 -0.86 16.38
N ILE A 275 -18.82 -0.30 15.19
CA ILE A 275 -17.78 -0.76 14.27
C ILE A 275 -16.38 -0.55 14.91
N TYR A 276 -16.11 0.62 15.48
CA TYR A 276 -14.84 0.94 16.13
C TYR A 276 -14.56 0.04 17.35
N ASP A 277 -15.56 -0.19 18.20
CA ASP A 277 -15.46 -1.04 19.40
C ASP A 277 -15.23 -2.53 19.03
N SER A 278 -15.59 -2.95 17.83
CA SER A 278 -15.24 -4.29 17.31
C SER A 278 -13.76 -4.42 16.91
N GLY A 279 -12.95 -3.36 17.07
CA GLY A 279 -11.51 -3.36 16.80
C GLY A 279 -11.11 -3.01 15.38
N VAL A 280 -12.00 -2.39 14.60
CA VAL A 280 -11.72 -1.96 13.23
C VAL A 280 -10.83 -0.73 13.24
N ASP A 281 -9.73 -0.78 12.47
CA ASP A 281 -8.84 0.34 12.28
C ASP A 281 -9.55 1.47 11.51
N PRO A 282 -9.50 2.75 11.98
CA PRO A 282 -10.09 3.89 11.30
C PRO A 282 -9.70 4.05 9.83
N LYS A 283 -8.48 3.68 9.47
CA LYS A 283 -8.00 3.73 8.09
C LYS A 283 -8.67 2.65 7.21
N ILE A 284 -8.88 1.44 7.76
CA ILE A 284 -9.62 0.37 7.07
C ILE A 284 -11.05 0.81 6.86
N PHE A 285 -11.71 1.38 7.88
CA PHE A 285 -13.05 1.92 7.78
C PHE A 285 -13.18 2.93 6.63
N LEU A 286 -12.26 3.90 6.52
CA LEU A 286 -12.31 4.91 5.46
C LEU A 286 -12.05 4.31 4.06
N ASN A 287 -11.18 3.33 3.94
CA ASN A 287 -10.95 2.65 2.66
C ASN A 287 -12.19 1.86 2.21
N ASP A 288 -12.85 1.15 3.13
CA ASP A 288 -14.11 0.47 2.83
C ASP A 288 -15.23 1.46 2.52
N PHE A 289 -15.25 2.62 3.17
CA PHE A 289 -16.18 3.71 2.86
C PHE A 289 -15.98 4.23 1.43
N LEU A 290 -14.74 4.43 0.97
CA LEU A 290 -14.43 4.75 -0.42
C LEU A 290 -14.94 3.67 -1.38
N GLU A 291 -14.73 2.40 -1.05
CA GLU A 291 -15.17 1.29 -1.89
C GLU A 291 -16.70 1.30 -2.05
N VAL A 292 -17.45 1.53 -0.96
CA VAL A 292 -18.92 1.64 -1.03
C VAL A 292 -19.37 2.86 -1.83
N LEU A 293 -18.70 4.02 -1.71
CA LEU A 293 -18.98 5.18 -2.56
C LEU A 293 -18.75 4.87 -4.04
N TYR A 294 -17.70 4.12 -4.36
CA TYR A 294 -17.44 3.67 -5.73
C TYR A 294 -18.56 2.76 -6.25
N TYR A 295 -19.05 1.84 -5.42
CA TYR A 295 -20.18 0.99 -5.80
C TYR A 295 -21.45 1.80 -6.02
N LEU A 296 -21.78 2.74 -5.13
CA LEU A 296 -22.93 3.64 -5.28
C LEU A 296 -22.89 4.40 -6.61
N LYS A 297 -21.71 4.87 -7.03
CA LYS A 297 -21.55 5.61 -8.30
C LYS A 297 -21.71 4.72 -9.53
N ASN A 298 -21.24 3.48 -9.45
CA ASN A 298 -21.15 2.58 -10.59
C ASN A 298 -22.20 1.47 -10.60
N ILE A 299 -23.21 1.53 -9.72
CA ILE A 299 -24.17 0.43 -9.51
C ILE A 299 -24.88 0.00 -10.80
N ASN A 300 -25.18 0.95 -11.70
CA ASN A 300 -25.83 0.70 -12.98
C ASN A 300 -24.94 -0.02 -14.01
N PHE A 301 -23.63 -0.03 -13.80
CA PHE A 301 -22.63 -0.66 -14.68
C PHE A 301 -22.11 -1.97 -14.11
N ILE A 302 -22.37 -2.22 -12.82
CA ILE A 302 -21.93 -3.45 -12.15
C ILE A 302 -22.92 -4.55 -12.46
N LYS A 303 -22.55 -5.44 -13.39
CA LYS A 303 -23.27 -6.71 -13.57
C LYS A 303 -22.93 -7.64 -12.41
N LEU A 304 -23.93 -8.34 -11.87
CA LEU A 304 -23.79 -9.41 -10.88
C LEU A 304 -23.05 -10.66 -11.46
N ASP A 305 -21.99 -10.45 -12.23
CA ASP A 305 -21.14 -11.55 -12.69
C ASP A 305 -20.24 -11.97 -11.53
N GLY A 306 -20.56 -13.11 -10.97
CA GLY A 306 -20.17 -13.75 -9.70
C GLY A 306 -18.69 -13.85 -9.30
N ASN A 307 -17.75 -13.09 -9.86
CA ASN A 307 -16.33 -13.30 -9.57
C ASN A 307 -15.58 -12.13 -8.93
N ASN A 308 -16.17 -10.93 -8.76
CA ASN A 308 -15.44 -9.79 -8.22
C ASN A 308 -16.13 -9.03 -7.07
N PHE A 309 -17.35 -9.38 -6.65
CA PHE A 309 -18.08 -8.61 -5.66
C PHE A 309 -18.46 -9.44 -4.45
N SER A 310 -17.98 -9.00 -3.31
CA SER A 310 -18.31 -9.57 -1.99
C SER A 310 -19.59 -8.98 -1.39
N LEU A 311 -20.49 -8.48 -2.22
CA LEU A 311 -21.80 -8.01 -1.82
C LEU A 311 -22.82 -9.17 -1.97
N ASN A 312 -23.63 -9.39 -0.95
CA ASN A 312 -24.78 -10.27 -1.05
C ASN A 312 -25.91 -9.54 -1.81
N ASP A 313 -26.92 -10.30 -2.27
CA ASP A 313 -28.05 -9.74 -3.03
C ASP A 313 -28.81 -8.66 -2.26
N GLN A 314 -28.83 -8.76 -0.93
CA GLN A 314 -29.50 -7.80 -0.04
C GLN A 314 -28.72 -6.48 0.05
N ASP A 315 -27.39 -6.54 0.13
CA ASP A 315 -26.54 -5.37 0.12
C ASP A 315 -26.59 -4.64 -1.23
N PHE A 316 -26.63 -5.39 -2.33
CA PHE A 316 -26.81 -4.82 -3.67
C PHE A 316 -28.17 -4.10 -3.79
N SER A 317 -29.25 -4.70 -3.30
CA SER A 317 -30.58 -4.08 -3.28
C SER A 317 -30.59 -2.79 -2.44
N ASN A 318 -29.95 -2.81 -1.27
CA ASN A 318 -29.80 -1.64 -0.41
C ASN A 318 -29.00 -0.51 -1.09
N LEU A 319 -27.88 -0.85 -1.70
CA LEU A 319 -27.07 0.12 -2.46
C LEU A 319 -27.82 0.70 -3.66
N SER A 320 -28.59 -0.11 -4.36
CA SER A 320 -29.42 0.34 -5.48
C SER A 320 -30.45 1.37 -5.03
N SER A 321 -31.16 1.10 -3.92
CA SER A 321 -32.17 2.00 -3.35
C SER A 321 -31.55 3.33 -2.85
N ILE A 322 -30.32 3.30 -2.33
CA ILE A 322 -29.60 4.50 -1.92
C ILE A 322 -29.16 5.32 -3.15
N SER A 323 -28.64 4.65 -4.20
CA SER A 323 -28.12 5.28 -5.41
C SER A 323 -29.21 6.06 -6.18
N GLU A 324 -30.46 5.61 -6.19
CA GLU A 324 -31.58 6.28 -6.85
C GLU A 324 -31.86 7.68 -6.27
N ASN A 325 -31.55 7.88 -4.98
CA ASN A 325 -31.81 9.12 -4.25
C ASN A 325 -30.59 10.03 -4.10
N LEU A 326 -29.45 9.69 -4.77
CA LEU A 326 -28.21 10.40 -4.62
C LEU A 326 -27.81 11.23 -5.84
N ASP A 327 -27.44 12.51 -5.61
CA ASP A 327 -26.75 13.30 -6.63
C ASP A 327 -25.29 12.84 -6.79
N SER A 328 -24.88 12.66 -8.05
CA SER A 328 -23.49 12.34 -8.40
C SER A 328 -22.47 13.34 -7.82
N LYS A 329 -22.88 14.59 -7.61
CA LYS A 329 -22.03 15.64 -7.03
C LYS A 329 -21.74 15.35 -5.55
N ASP A 330 -22.72 14.86 -4.82
CA ASP A 330 -22.55 14.53 -3.39
C ASP A 330 -21.61 13.35 -3.20
N ILE A 331 -21.68 12.35 -4.08
CA ILE A 331 -20.75 11.20 -4.04
C ILE A 331 -19.30 11.66 -4.28
N ILE A 332 -19.08 12.56 -5.25
CA ILE A 332 -17.72 13.08 -5.55
C ILE A 332 -17.20 13.90 -4.37
N LEU A 333 -18.05 14.72 -3.75
CA LEU A 333 -17.67 15.51 -2.60
C LEU A 333 -17.33 14.62 -1.39
N PHE A 334 -18.13 13.58 -1.13
CA PHE A 334 -17.86 12.60 -0.07
C PHE A 334 -16.57 11.84 -0.31
N TRP A 335 -16.30 11.47 -1.58
CA TRP A 335 -15.04 10.86 -1.99
C TRP A 335 -13.85 11.75 -1.64
N GLN A 336 -13.90 13.05 -2.00
CA GLN A 336 -12.82 13.99 -1.70
C GLN A 336 -12.60 14.14 -0.19
N PHE A 337 -13.65 14.35 0.60
CA PHE A 337 -13.53 14.45 2.05
C PHE A 337 -12.97 13.18 2.69
N THR A 338 -13.28 12.02 2.14
CA THR A 338 -12.73 10.76 2.63
C THR A 338 -11.23 10.67 2.36
N LEU A 339 -10.77 11.07 1.17
CA LEU A 339 -9.33 11.12 0.85
C LEU A 339 -8.59 12.10 1.77
N ASP A 340 -9.13 13.31 1.97
CA ASP A 340 -8.54 14.32 2.85
C ASP A 340 -8.43 13.78 4.29
N THR A 341 -9.45 13.05 4.77
CA THR A 341 -9.43 12.45 6.12
C THR A 341 -8.43 11.30 6.24
N ILE A 342 -8.22 10.51 5.18
CA ILE A 342 -7.18 9.46 5.16
C ILE A 342 -5.78 10.07 5.30
N GLU A 343 -5.54 11.24 4.71
CA GLU A 343 -4.28 11.97 4.90
C GLU A 343 -4.18 12.56 6.31
N GLU A 344 -5.28 13.15 6.82
CA GLU A 344 -5.37 13.73 8.17
C GLU A 344 -5.06 12.70 9.27
N ILE A 345 -5.57 11.47 9.15
CA ILE A 345 -5.33 10.38 10.12
C ILE A 345 -3.85 10.06 10.31
N ASN A 346 -3.02 10.21 9.29
CA ASN A 346 -1.59 9.93 9.40
C ASN A 346 -0.83 10.98 10.25
N ILE A 347 -1.45 12.13 10.51
CA ILE A 347 -0.83 13.29 11.19
C ILE A 347 -1.34 13.42 12.63
N VAL A 348 -2.61 13.04 12.90
CA VAL A 348 -3.25 13.24 14.20
C VAL A 348 -2.93 12.13 15.18
N SER A 349 -2.88 12.45 16.47
CA SER A 349 -2.61 11.49 17.55
C SER A 349 -3.79 10.55 17.84
N ASN A 350 -5.03 10.94 17.51
CA ASN A 350 -6.23 10.14 17.71
C ASN A 350 -7.03 10.01 16.42
N PRO A 351 -6.80 8.97 15.63
CA PRO A 351 -7.48 8.71 14.37
C PRO A 351 -9.02 8.60 14.49
N ASN A 352 -9.53 8.09 15.61
CA ASN A 352 -10.96 7.93 15.83
C ASN A 352 -11.70 9.28 15.82
N LEU A 353 -11.13 10.31 16.44
CA LEU A 353 -11.74 11.66 16.45
C LEU A 353 -11.82 12.26 15.05
N SER A 354 -10.81 12.00 14.20
CA SER A 354 -10.85 12.47 12.80
C SER A 354 -11.99 11.83 12.02
N VAL A 355 -12.27 10.53 12.24
CA VAL A 355 -13.40 9.87 11.58
C VAL A 355 -14.74 10.37 12.14
N GLU A 356 -14.89 10.56 13.44
CA GLU A 356 -16.13 11.16 14.00
C GLU A 356 -16.36 12.56 13.40
N MET A 357 -15.33 13.40 13.32
CA MET A 357 -15.41 14.71 12.70
C MET A 357 -15.70 14.66 11.19
N PHE A 358 -15.15 13.69 10.50
CA PHE A 358 -15.45 13.43 9.09
C PHE A 358 -16.95 13.13 8.90
N LEU A 359 -17.51 12.19 9.66
CA LEU A 359 -18.94 11.87 9.60
C LEU A 359 -19.81 13.08 9.91
N PHE A 360 -19.42 13.89 10.89
CA PHE A 360 -20.12 15.14 11.22
C PHE A 360 -20.07 16.15 10.06
N ARG A 361 -18.92 16.32 9.41
CA ARG A 361 -18.77 17.20 8.23
C ARG A 361 -19.71 16.76 7.11
N LEU A 362 -19.77 15.45 6.81
CA LEU A 362 -20.64 14.91 5.75
C LEU A 362 -22.13 15.17 6.02
N MET A 363 -22.58 14.99 7.27
CA MET A 363 -23.98 15.24 7.64
C MET A 363 -24.35 16.72 7.52
N ARG A 364 -23.45 17.63 7.91
CA ARG A 364 -23.68 19.08 7.81
C ARG A 364 -23.83 19.59 6.40
N ILE A 365 -23.08 19.04 5.46
CA ILE A 365 -23.16 19.40 4.03
C ILE A 365 -24.56 19.11 3.48
N LYS A 366 -25.17 18.00 3.90
CA LYS A 366 -26.53 17.65 3.47
C LYS A 366 -27.60 18.51 4.15
N GLY A 367 -27.46 18.79 5.44
CA GLY A 367 -28.40 19.59 6.19
C GLY A 367 -28.50 21.06 5.74
N PHE A 368 -27.46 21.61 5.10
CA PHE A 368 -27.52 22.95 4.49
C PHE A 368 -28.41 22.98 3.24
N LYS A 369 -28.44 21.91 2.45
CA LYS A 369 -29.26 21.82 1.23
C LYS A 369 -30.76 21.70 1.54
N GLU A 370 -31.15 21.04 2.63
CA GLU A 370 -32.55 20.88 3.00
C GLU A 370 -33.17 22.19 3.56
N LYS A 371 -32.39 22.96 4.34
CA LYS A 371 -32.87 24.26 4.87
C LYS A 371 -33.03 25.34 3.81
N ASP A 372 -32.13 25.36 2.81
CA ASP A 372 -32.25 26.35 1.72
C ASP A 372 -33.41 26.05 0.76
N ILE A 373 -33.92 24.80 0.74
CA ILE A 373 -35.11 24.43 -0.03
C ILE A 373 -36.42 24.71 0.72
N GLU A 374 -36.45 24.47 2.03
CA GLU A 374 -37.67 24.74 2.83
C GLU A 374 -37.94 26.25 3.01
N GLU A 375 -36.93 27.09 3.13
CA GLU A 375 -37.10 28.54 3.17
C GLU A 375 -37.55 29.16 1.83
N SER A 376 -37.33 28.49 0.70
CA SER A 376 -37.74 28.95 -0.62
C SER A 376 -39.20 28.60 -0.98
N PHE A 377 -39.88 27.69 -0.25
CA PHE A 377 -41.24 27.24 -0.55
C PHE A 377 -42.33 27.75 0.41
N THR A 378 -42.02 28.53 1.45
CA THR A 378 -43.02 29.15 2.32
C THR A 378 -43.25 30.64 2.03
N GLY A 379 -43.41 30.96 0.77
CA GLY A 379 -43.86 32.31 0.35
C GLY A 379 -45.36 32.41 0.28
N LYS A 380 -46.02 32.94 1.33
CA LYS A 380 -47.40 33.42 1.27
C LYS A 380 -47.43 34.86 0.75
N ASN A 381 -48.23 35.00 -0.26
CA ASN A 381 -49.00 36.08 -0.89
C ASN A 381 -48.73 37.58 -0.54
N PRO A 382 -48.96 38.44 -1.58
CA PRO A 382 -48.48 39.80 -1.59
C PRO A 382 -49.56 40.76 -1.02
N ASP A 383 -49.13 41.73 -0.26
CA ASP A 383 -49.59 43.09 -0.18
C ASP A 383 -49.13 43.73 1.12
N THR A 384 -48.11 44.49 1.06
CA THR A 384 -48.02 45.84 1.64
C THR A 384 -46.63 46.46 1.41
N LEU A 385 -46.65 47.56 0.70
CA LEU A 385 -45.55 48.51 0.57
C LEU A 385 -45.00 48.95 1.93
N ILE A 386 -43.65 48.97 2.09
CA ILE A 386 -42.88 50.06 2.74
C ILE A 386 -41.37 49.76 2.66
N LYS A 387 -40.72 50.63 1.88
CA LYS A 387 -39.31 51.15 1.95
C LYS A 387 -38.17 50.31 2.53
N GLU A 388 -37.15 50.23 1.69
CA GLU A 388 -35.76 49.80 1.92
C GLU A 388 -35.12 50.39 3.22
N PRO A 389 -34.09 49.65 3.77
CA PRO A 389 -32.76 49.92 3.31
C PRO A 389 -31.90 48.66 3.01
N GLU A 390 -31.14 48.76 1.94
CA GLU A 390 -30.09 47.83 1.52
C GLU A 390 -29.16 47.47 2.68
N LYS A 391 -29.00 46.18 2.95
CA LYS A 391 -27.79 45.67 3.62
C LYS A 391 -27.17 44.57 2.80
N LYS A 392 -26.08 44.92 2.15
CA LYS A 392 -25.10 44.02 1.56
C LYS A 392 -24.57 43.06 2.64
N ILE A 393 -25.01 41.79 2.61
CA ILE A 393 -24.38 40.69 3.36
C ILE A 393 -24.37 39.46 2.45
N THR A 394 -23.44 39.39 1.51
CA THR A 394 -23.17 38.17 0.76
C THR A 394 -21.72 38.01 0.30
N SER A 395 -20.80 38.91 0.64
CA SER A 395 -19.39 38.76 0.25
C SER A 395 -18.46 38.27 1.36
N LYS A 396 -18.86 38.40 2.63
CA LYS A 396 -17.95 38.05 3.75
C LYS A 396 -17.95 36.57 4.13
N THR A 397 -19.02 35.82 3.83
CA THR A 397 -19.10 34.41 4.22
C THR A 397 -18.36 33.51 3.22
N ILE A 398 -18.32 33.86 1.94
CA ILE A 398 -17.57 33.13 0.91
C ILE A 398 -16.06 33.36 1.06
N ASP A 399 -15.65 34.56 1.49
CA ASP A 399 -14.24 34.86 1.74
C ASP A 399 -13.72 34.19 3.02
N GLN A 400 -14.57 33.95 4.02
CA GLN A 400 -14.20 33.17 5.20
C GLN A 400 -14.02 31.67 4.92
N ILE A 401 -14.79 31.09 4.02
CA ILE A 401 -14.65 29.68 3.62
C ILE A 401 -13.41 29.48 2.71
N LYS A 402 -13.08 30.46 1.86
CA LYS A 402 -11.84 30.42 1.07
C LYS A 402 -10.58 30.56 1.93
N ASN A 403 -10.65 31.31 3.04
CA ASN A 403 -9.50 31.50 3.94
C ASN A 403 -9.23 30.29 4.86
N VAL A 404 -10.18 29.38 5.06
CA VAL A 404 -9.98 28.15 5.85
C VAL A 404 -9.28 27.04 5.01
N SER A 405 -9.42 27.07 3.68
CA SER A 405 -8.77 26.08 2.79
C SER A 405 -7.37 26.49 2.29
N GLN A 406 -6.82 27.62 2.74
CA GLN A 406 -5.50 28.11 2.37
C GLN A 406 -4.58 28.39 3.56
N GLN A 407 -4.87 27.87 4.75
CA GLN A 407 -3.96 27.99 5.90
C GLN A 407 -3.05 26.75 6.01
N GLU A 408 -2.12 26.60 5.09
CA GLU A 408 -0.83 25.97 5.35
C GLU A 408 0.29 26.72 4.63
N LYS A 409 0.54 27.94 5.08
CA LYS A 409 1.86 28.56 5.14
C LYS A 409 1.77 29.62 6.22
N ILE A 410 2.35 29.33 7.36
CA ILE A 410 2.58 30.31 8.41
C ILE A 410 3.60 31.30 7.87
N GLU A 411 3.12 32.38 7.26
CA GLU A 411 3.89 33.60 7.13
C GLU A 411 3.46 34.53 8.28
N PRO A 412 4.38 35.11 9.03
CA PRO A 412 4.05 36.00 10.14
C PRO A 412 3.36 37.27 9.60
N ASN A 413 2.20 37.59 10.17
CA ASN A 413 1.51 38.86 9.94
C ASN A 413 2.44 40.03 10.24
N LEU A 414 2.93 40.67 9.20
CA LEU A 414 3.52 41.99 9.29
C LEU A 414 2.37 43.02 9.30
N ASN A 415 2.21 43.70 10.43
CA ASN A 415 1.39 44.88 10.55
C ASN A 415 1.81 45.90 9.46
N LYS A 416 0.88 46.24 8.57
CA LYS A 416 1.01 47.37 7.65
C LYS A 416 0.86 48.62 8.46
N ASP A 417 1.98 49.17 8.93
CA ASP A 417 2.23 50.56 9.26
C ASP A 417 3.69 50.72 9.74
N GLU A 418 4.63 50.18 8.99
CA GLU A 418 6.02 50.65 9.05
C GLU A 418 6.47 51.01 7.63
N VAL A 419 6.83 52.27 7.48
CA VAL A 419 7.45 52.88 6.31
C VAL A 419 8.55 51.95 5.82
N ILE A 420 8.41 51.41 4.60
CA ILE A 420 9.45 50.64 3.94
C ILE A 420 10.59 51.60 3.65
N ASN A 421 11.56 51.68 4.55
CA ASN A 421 12.88 52.21 4.19
C ASN A 421 13.51 51.18 3.25
N GLU A 422 13.52 51.49 1.96
CA GLU A 422 14.28 50.74 0.97
C GLU A 422 15.74 50.72 1.40
N LEU A 423 16.21 49.58 1.92
CA LEU A 423 17.64 49.37 2.21
C LEU A 423 18.37 49.27 0.87
N LYS A 424 18.99 50.35 0.45
CA LYS A 424 19.91 50.33 -0.69
C LYS A 424 21.20 49.64 -0.27
N ILE A 425 21.44 48.47 -0.87
CA ILE A 425 22.66 47.68 -0.68
C ILE A 425 23.62 48.13 -1.78
N ASP A 426 24.57 48.98 -1.44
CA ASP A 426 25.50 49.62 -2.41
C ASP A 426 26.81 48.83 -2.58
N SER A 427 27.08 47.82 -1.74
CA SER A 427 28.28 46.99 -1.84
C SER A 427 28.10 45.61 -1.20
N PHE A 428 28.91 44.64 -1.60
CA PHE A 428 28.93 43.28 -1.05
C PHE A 428 29.26 43.26 0.46
N GLU A 429 30.14 44.15 0.91
CA GLU A 429 30.44 44.31 2.34
C GLU A 429 29.24 44.79 3.15
N SER A 430 28.42 45.68 2.58
CA SER A 430 27.19 46.15 3.23
C SER A 430 26.15 44.99 3.36
N LEU A 431 26.10 44.07 2.40
CA LEU A 431 25.25 42.87 2.46
C LEU A 431 25.71 41.89 3.57
N ILE A 432 27.02 41.65 3.68
CA ILE A 432 27.60 40.80 4.74
C ILE A 432 27.34 41.39 6.13
N ASN A 433 27.49 42.71 6.29
CA ASN A 433 27.20 43.39 7.54
C ASN A 433 25.73 43.31 7.91
N LEU A 434 24.83 43.43 6.95
CA LEU A 434 23.38 43.29 7.13
C LEU A 434 23.01 41.86 7.57
N CYS A 435 23.66 40.83 7.00
CA CYS A 435 23.49 39.44 7.43
C CYS A 435 23.94 39.24 8.89
N THR A 436 24.95 39.97 9.33
CA THR A 436 25.42 39.90 10.72
C THR A 436 24.42 40.58 11.68
N GLU A 437 23.88 41.75 11.32
CA GLU A 437 22.86 42.46 12.09
C GLU A 437 21.55 41.67 12.21
N LYS A 438 21.13 41.05 11.13
CA LYS A 438 19.88 40.22 11.09
C LYS A 438 20.07 38.82 11.63
N LYS A 439 21.27 38.44 12.11
CA LYS A 439 21.66 37.14 12.66
C LYS A 439 21.48 35.97 11.67
N GLU A 440 21.60 36.19 10.37
CA GLU A 440 21.53 35.22 9.30
C GLU A 440 22.88 34.56 9.04
N ALA A 441 23.39 33.79 10.01
CA ALA A 441 24.72 33.21 9.98
C ALA A 441 24.96 32.25 8.80
N LYS A 442 23.92 31.51 8.37
CA LYS A 442 24.02 30.57 7.26
C LYS A 442 24.17 31.28 5.92
N LEU A 443 23.39 32.34 5.70
CA LEU A 443 23.47 33.14 4.48
C LEU A 443 24.83 33.87 4.39
N LYS A 444 25.34 34.39 5.51
CA LYS A 444 26.66 35.01 5.58
C LYS A 444 27.75 34.02 5.18
N TYR A 445 27.75 32.82 5.73
CA TYR A 445 28.73 31.76 5.43
C TYR A 445 28.72 31.38 3.94
N GLU A 446 27.52 31.20 3.34
CA GLU A 446 27.41 30.88 1.93
C GLU A 446 27.88 32.01 1.00
N LEU A 447 27.62 33.25 1.35
CA LEU A 447 28.12 34.43 0.62
C LEU A 447 29.65 34.58 0.69
N GLU A 448 30.28 34.30 1.85
CA GLU A 448 31.73 34.38 2.04
C GLU A 448 32.49 33.21 1.37
N THR A 449 31.87 32.01 1.28
CA THR A 449 32.55 30.81 0.78
C THR A 449 32.31 30.50 -0.68
N ASN A 450 31.14 30.85 -1.23
CA ASN A 450 30.71 30.40 -2.56
C ASN A 450 30.59 31.52 -3.61
N THR A 451 30.87 32.82 -3.26
CA THR A 451 30.90 33.90 -4.23
C THR A 451 32.32 34.37 -4.43
N ASN A 452 32.88 34.14 -5.63
CA ASN A 452 34.08 34.80 -6.12
C ASN A 452 33.64 36.11 -6.81
N LEU A 453 34.02 37.25 -6.22
CA LEU A 453 33.95 38.58 -6.84
C LEU A 453 35.23 38.87 -7.58
#